data_ac6c9a3aaef1fa1082a1167d3c3bea09
#
_entry.id   ac6c9a3aaef1fa1082a1167d3c3bea09
#
_cell.length_a   1.000
_cell.length_b   1.000
_cell.length_c   1.000
_cell.angle_alpha   90.00
_cell.angle_beta   90.00
_cell.angle_gamma   90.00
#
_symmetry.space_group_name_H-M   'P 1'
#
loop_
_entity.id
_entity.type
_entity.pdbx_description
1 polymer ?
#
loop_
_entity_poly.entity_id
_entity_poly.type
_entity_poly.pdbx_seq_one_letter_code
_entity_poly.pdbx_strand_id
1 'polypeptide(L)'
;MNIDKRQLVMEWYELYYDDMYRFIWLMLGDKQCCEDFVHDTFVRAYTAYDRFDHRSSVKTWLFSIAKHLVLDEIRKRKRNKHVPVLSFEKEISSSFNLEKYIENKEAVNQLFTSIQQLKPNYRMVIILMKVEEYSTKETANILGWSEVKVRKTLSRALQSLRKRNTIQGGEQVEQSL
;
A
#
# COMPACT_ATOMS: atom_id res chain seq x y z
N MET A 1 -0.15 -32.91 -14.81
CA MET A 1 0.16 -31.86 -15.80
C MET A 1 1.10 -30.88 -15.11
N ASN A 2 2.33 -30.80 -15.59
CA ASN A 2 3.32 -29.90 -14.98
C ASN A 2 3.01 -28.48 -15.50
N ILE A 3 2.31 -27.67 -14.72
CA ILE A 3 2.07 -26.27 -15.08
C ILE A 3 3.43 -25.60 -15.04
N ASP A 4 3.81 -24.97 -16.16
CA ASP A 4 5.06 -24.22 -16.23
C ASP A 4 5.01 -23.09 -15.19
N LYS A 5 6.00 -23.05 -14.29
CA LYS A 5 6.20 -22.03 -13.27
C LYS A 5 6.07 -20.60 -13.85
N ARG A 6 6.58 -20.41 -15.07
CA ARG A 6 6.51 -19.14 -15.78
C ARG A 6 5.06 -18.76 -16.11
N GLN A 7 4.29 -19.70 -16.64
CA GLN A 7 2.89 -19.48 -16.98
C GLN A 7 2.07 -19.13 -15.73
N LEU A 8 2.29 -19.84 -14.63
CA LEU A 8 1.59 -19.61 -13.37
C LEU A 8 1.87 -18.22 -12.79
N VAL A 9 3.14 -17.80 -12.81
CA VAL A 9 3.48 -16.43 -12.32
C VAL A 9 2.95 -15.35 -13.25
N MET A 10 2.84 -15.60 -14.56
CA MET A 10 2.19 -14.68 -15.48
C MET A 10 0.69 -14.55 -15.20
N GLU A 11 -0.02 -15.66 -14.91
CA GLU A 11 -1.42 -15.62 -14.48
C GLU A 11 -1.59 -14.82 -13.20
N TRP A 12 -0.67 -14.96 -12.23
CA TRP A 12 -0.69 -14.16 -11.01
C TRP A 12 -0.41 -12.67 -11.29
N TYR A 13 0.46 -12.37 -12.25
CA TYR A 13 0.73 -11.00 -12.67
C TYR A 13 -0.54 -10.34 -13.20
N GLU A 14 -1.27 -11.00 -14.11
CA GLU A 14 -2.52 -10.49 -14.66
C GLU A 14 -3.60 -10.33 -13.57
N LEU A 15 -3.70 -11.30 -12.66
CA LEU A 15 -4.74 -11.32 -11.63
C LEU A 15 -4.51 -10.30 -10.50
N TYR A 16 -3.25 -10.07 -10.11
CA TYR A 16 -2.91 -9.28 -8.92
C TYR A 16 -2.15 -7.99 -9.21
N TYR A 17 -1.96 -7.64 -10.49
CA TYR A 17 -1.25 -6.42 -10.87
C TYR A 17 -1.83 -5.18 -10.20
N ASP A 18 -3.13 -4.96 -10.33
CA ASP A 18 -3.82 -3.76 -9.81
C ASP A 18 -3.75 -3.69 -8.29
N ASP A 19 -3.87 -4.82 -7.59
CA ASP A 19 -3.73 -4.89 -6.14
C ASP A 19 -2.31 -4.50 -5.70
N MET A 20 -1.29 -5.02 -6.38
CA MET A 20 0.11 -4.70 -6.08
C MET A 20 0.42 -3.24 -6.39
N TYR A 21 -0.04 -2.74 -7.55
CA TYR A 21 0.15 -1.34 -7.95
C TYR A 21 -0.47 -0.39 -6.92
N ARG A 22 -1.73 -0.61 -6.55
CA ARG A 22 -2.44 0.18 -5.54
C ARG A 22 -1.70 0.19 -4.20
N PHE A 23 -1.31 -0.98 -3.71
CA PHE A 23 -0.58 -1.11 -2.45
C PHE A 23 0.75 -0.33 -2.49
N ILE A 24 1.56 -0.53 -3.53
CA ILE A 24 2.86 0.12 -3.69
C ILE A 24 2.69 1.63 -3.81
N TRP A 25 1.74 2.08 -4.61
CA TRP A 25 1.44 3.51 -4.75
C TRP A 25 1.00 4.14 -3.43
N LEU A 26 0.06 3.54 -2.72
CA LEU A 26 -0.38 4.03 -1.42
C LEU A 26 0.76 4.01 -0.38
N MET A 27 1.71 3.11 -0.50
CA MET A 27 2.87 3.06 0.39
C MET A 27 3.94 4.09 0.06
N LEU A 28 4.26 4.31 -1.21
CA LEU A 28 5.39 5.15 -1.64
C LEU A 28 4.98 6.57 -2.04
N GLY A 29 3.73 6.79 -2.44
CA GLY A 29 3.23 8.09 -2.90
C GLY A 29 3.76 8.53 -4.26
N ASP A 30 4.46 7.66 -4.98
CA ASP A 30 5.19 7.98 -6.20
C ASP A 30 4.82 6.99 -7.31
N LYS A 31 4.09 7.47 -8.31
CA LYS A 31 3.61 6.65 -9.42
C LYS A 31 4.73 6.21 -10.36
N GLN A 32 5.78 7.02 -10.50
CA GLN A 32 6.85 6.76 -11.47
C GLN A 32 7.59 5.46 -11.18
N CYS A 33 7.72 5.12 -9.91
CA CYS A 33 8.40 3.88 -9.52
C CYS A 33 7.47 2.67 -9.33
N CYS A 34 6.14 2.86 -9.36
CA CYS A 34 5.20 1.78 -9.03
C CYS A 34 5.33 0.57 -9.95
N GLU A 35 5.39 0.78 -11.25
CA GLU A 35 5.49 -0.32 -12.24
C GLU A 35 6.75 -1.15 -12.02
N ASP A 36 7.89 -0.50 -11.76
CA ASP A 36 9.15 -1.19 -11.46
C ASP A 36 9.03 -2.05 -10.19
N PHE A 37 8.41 -1.53 -9.13
CA PHE A 37 8.20 -2.28 -7.90
C PHE A 37 7.19 -3.41 -8.06
N VAL A 38 6.14 -3.24 -8.88
CA VAL A 38 5.24 -4.34 -9.24
C VAL A 38 6.02 -5.42 -9.97
N HIS A 39 6.78 -5.05 -11.01
CA HIS A 39 7.61 -5.98 -11.74
C HIS A 39 8.58 -6.74 -10.83
N ASP A 40 9.33 -6.02 -9.99
CA ASP A 40 10.26 -6.61 -9.02
C ASP A 40 9.57 -7.58 -8.06
N THR A 41 8.32 -7.29 -7.65
CA THR A 41 7.53 -8.18 -6.79
C THR A 41 7.34 -9.53 -7.47
N PHE A 42 6.94 -9.54 -8.75
CA PHE A 42 6.70 -10.79 -9.49
C PHE A 42 7.99 -11.50 -9.90
N VAL A 43 9.06 -10.78 -10.19
CA VAL A 43 10.40 -11.39 -10.40
C VAL A 43 10.86 -12.12 -9.14
N ARG A 44 10.69 -11.50 -7.96
CA ARG A 44 11.00 -12.16 -6.68
C ARG A 44 10.07 -13.32 -6.40
N ALA A 45 8.79 -13.22 -6.72
CA ALA A 45 7.84 -14.32 -6.61
C ALA A 45 8.27 -15.49 -7.50
N TYR A 46 8.64 -15.24 -8.75
CA TYR A 46 9.17 -16.26 -9.64
C TYR A 46 10.41 -16.94 -9.07
N THR A 47 11.37 -16.16 -8.57
CA THR A 47 12.61 -16.70 -7.99
C THR A 47 12.36 -17.51 -6.72
N ALA A 48 11.41 -17.08 -5.90
CA ALA A 48 11.08 -17.73 -4.62
C ALA A 48 9.98 -18.78 -4.71
N TYR A 49 9.45 -19.05 -5.92
CA TYR A 49 8.32 -19.94 -6.12
C TYR A 49 8.46 -21.30 -5.44
N ASP A 50 9.62 -21.94 -5.57
CA ASP A 50 9.88 -23.28 -5.02
C ASP A 50 9.90 -23.31 -3.47
N ARG A 51 9.93 -22.12 -2.84
CA ARG A 51 9.87 -21.94 -1.38
C ARG A 51 8.47 -21.58 -0.90
N PHE A 52 7.53 -21.38 -1.81
CA PHE A 52 6.14 -21.08 -1.45
C PHE A 52 5.46 -22.36 -0.97
N ASP A 53 5.19 -22.41 0.32
CA ASP A 53 4.68 -23.61 1.01
C ASP A 53 3.14 -23.71 1.03
N HIS A 54 2.45 -22.81 0.31
CA HIS A 54 0.98 -22.75 0.21
C HIS A 54 0.23 -22.62 1.55
N ARG A 55 0.91 -22.16 2.63
CA ARG A 55 0.25 -21.89 3.93
C ARG A 55 -0.60 -20.65 3.94
N SER A 56 -0.44 -19.80 2.95
CA SER A 56 -1.26 -18.62 2.73
C SER A 56 -1.75 -18.58 1.28
N SER A 57 -2.70 -17.70 0.97
CA SER A 57 -3.06 -17.44 -0.42
C SER A 57 -1.88 -16.83 -1.19
N VAL A 58 -1.85 -17.04 -2.50
CA VAL A 58 -0.87 -16.41 -3.39
C VAL A 58 -0.86 -14.90 -3.21
N LYS A 59 -2.05 -14.29 -3.14
CA LYS A 59 -2.21 -12.84 -2.91
C LYS A 59 -1.50 -12.41 -1.62
N THR A 60 -1.75 -13.08 -0.50
CA THR A 60 -1.11 -12.79 0.80
C THR A 60 0.41 -12.91 0.72
N TRP A 61 0.91 -13.92 0.01
CA TRP A 61 2.34 -14.13 -0.18
C TRP A 61 2.98 -13.03 -1.03
N LEU A 62 2.34 -12.62 -2.13
CA LEU A 62 2.78 -11.49 -2.96
C LEU A 62 2.85 -10.19 -2.15
N PHE A 63 1.84 -9.91 -1.32
CA PHE A 63 1.88 -8.74 -0.42
C PHE A 63 3.05 -8.81 0.58
N SER A 64 3.43 -9.99 1.05
CA SER A 64 4.60 -10.12 1.92
C SER A 64 5.91 -9.81 1.20
N ILE A 65 6.00 -10.13 -0.10
CA ILE A 65 7.15 -9.76 -0.94
C ILE A 65 7.17 -8.25 -1.19
N ALA A 66 6.04 -7.69 -1.67
CA ALA A 66 5.92 -6.26 -1.94
C ALA A 66 6.20 -5.39 -0.71
N LYS A 67 5.74 -5.82 0.47
CA LYS A 67 6.04 -5.18 1.77
C LYS A 67 7.54 -4.97 1.98
N HIS A 68 8.35 -5.97 1.73
CA HIS A 68 9.79 -5.85 1.92
C HIS A 68 10.40 -4.83 0.96
N LEU A 69 10.00 -4.87 -0.31
CA LEU A 69 10.44 -3.92 -1.32
C LEU A 69 10.12 -2.47 -0.94
N VAL A 70 8.86 -2.19 -0.58
CA VAL A 70 8.45 -0.82 -0.23
C VAL A 70 9.10 -0.32 1.06
N LEU A 71 9.28 -1.19 2.06
CA LEU A 71 9.96 -0.79 3.31
C LEU A 71 11.44 -0.50 3.08
N ASP A 72 12.11 -1.27 2.23
CA ASP A 72 13.51 -1.03 1.88
C ASP A 72 13.66 0.30 1.12
N GLU A 73 12.75 0.59 0.19
CA GLU A 73 12.74 1.87 -0.52
C GLU A 73 12.48 3.05 0.43
N ILE A 74 11.51 2.94 1.34
CA ILE A 74 11.25 3.99 2.35
C ILE A 74 12.49 4.24 3.20
N ARG A 75 13.20 3.19 3.62
CA ARG A 75 14.44 3.33 4.39
C ARG A 75 15.55 3.99 3.56
N LYS A 76 15.67 3.63 2.29
CA LYS A 76 16.63 4.22 1.35
C LYS A 76 16.36 5.71 1.15
N ARG A 77 15.11 6.10 0.86
CA ARG A 77 14.70 7.51 0.70
C ARG A 77 15.00 8.32 1.97
N LYS A 78 14.71 7.77 3.14
CA LYS A 78 15.00 8.42 4.42
C LYS A 78 16.50 8.66 4.65
N ARG A 79 17.37 7.71 4.28
CA ARG A 79 18.84 7.85 4.39
C ARG A 79 19.37 8.91 3.45
N ASN A 80 18.88 8.96 2.24
CA ASN A 80 19.36 9.86 1.19
C ASN A 80 18.80 11.29 1.32
N LYS A 81 18.00 11.58 2.36
CA LYS A 81 17.29 12.87 2.57
C LYS A 81 16.49 13.36 1.34
N HIS A 82 16.26 12.49 0.38
CA HIS A 82 15.34 12.77 -0.72
C HIS A 82 13.93 12.53 -0.20
N VAL A 83 13.33 13.58 0.32
CA VAL A 83 11.88 13.63 0.44
C VAL A 83 11.38 13.83 -0.99
N PRO A 84 10.59 12.92 -1.56
CA PRO A 84 9.87 13.24 -2.78
C PRO A 84 9.03 14.46 -2.44
N VAL A 85 9.26 15.58 -3.10
CA VAL A 85 8.29 16.65 -3.14
C VAL A 85 7.03 15.97 -3.66
N LEU A 86 5.98 15.97 -2.85
CA LEU A 86 4.65 15.49 -3.25
C LEU A 86 4.18 16.41 -4.39
N SER A 87 4.64 16.14 -5.59
CA SER A 87 4.09 16.79 -6.78
C SER A 87 2.74 16.15 -7.02
N PHE A 88 1.73 16.77 -6.43
CA PHE A 88 0.34 16.57 -6.80
C PHE A 88 0.11 17.24 -8.16
N GLU A 89 0.81 16.84 -9.18
CA GLU A 89 0.45 17.20 -10.54
C GLU A 89 -0.30 16.05 -11.20
N LYS A 90 -1.61 16.31 -11.28
CA LYS A 90 -2.49 15.98 -12.39
C LYS A 90 -2.05 14.79 -13.25
N GLU A 91 -2.50 13.63 -12.86
CA GLU A 91 -3.04 12.63 -13.75
C GLU A 91 -3.22 11.33 -12.97
N ILE A 92 -4.43 11.14 -12.46
CA ILE A 92 -4.88 9.82 -12.07
C ILE A 92 -5.05 9.07 -13.38
N SER A 93 -3.97 8.43 -13.82
CA SER A 93 -3.96 7.58 -14.98
C SER A 93 -4.81 6.34 -14.73
N SER A 94 -5.60 6.03 -15.66
CA SER A 94 -6.84 5.29 -15.81
C SER A 94 -6.88 3.81 -15.47
N SER A 95 -5.99 3.23 -14.68
CA SER A 95 -6.10 1.80 -14.35
C SER A 95 -6.57 1.51 -12.93
N PHE A 96 -6.46 2.45 -12.00
CA PHE A 96 -7.03 2.30 -10.67
C PHE A 96 -7.98 3.46 -10.37
N ASN A 97 -9.28 3.16 -10.43
CA ASN A 97 -10.33 4.14 -10.21
C ASN A 97 -10.70 4.18 -8.72
N LEU A 98 -9.87 4.87 -7.90
CA LEU A 98 -10.25 5.25 -6.55
C LEU A 98 -11.51 6.15 -6.59
N GLU A 99 -11.71 6.87 -7.69
CA GLU A 99 -12.89 7.71 -7.97
C GLU A 99 -14.20 6.90 -7.99
N LYS A 100 -14.13 5.60 -8.24
CA LYS A 100 -15.29 4.70 -8.24
C LYS A 100 -15.87 4.49 -6.83
N TYR A 101 -15.09 4.78 -5.79
CA TYR A 101 -15.49 4.63 -4.38
C TYR A 101 -15.85 5.94 -3.69
N ILE A 102 -15.48 7.09 -4.27
CA ILE A 102 -15.71 8.39 -3.64
C ILE A 102 -16.12 9.39 -4.74
N GLU A 103 -17.34 9.91 -4.64
CA GLU A 103 -17.90 10.88 -5.59
C GLU A 103 -17.17 12.23 -5.61
N ASN A 104 -16.26 12.47 -4.64
CA ASN A 104 -15.55 13.73 -4.49
C ASN A 104 -14.04 13.52 -4.63
N LYS A 105 -13.47 13.98 -5.75
CA LYS A 105 -12.04 13.92 -6.08
C LYS A 105 -11.16 14.61 -5.03
N GLU A 106 -11.65 15.68 -4.44
CA GLU A 106 -10.92 16.42 -3.41
C GLU A 106 -10.82 15.62 -2.11
N ALA A 107 -11.89 14.95 -1.68
CA ALA A 107 -11.87 14.08 -0.50
C ALA A 107 -10.90 12.89 -0.67
N VAL A 108 -10.81 12.33 -1.89
CA VAL A 108 -9.82 11.28 -2.22
C VAL A 108 -8.40 11.81 -2.05
N ASN A 109 -8.11 12.98 -2.58
CA ASN A 109 -6.77 13.59 -2.49
C ASN A 109 -6.40 13.93 -1.04
N GLN A 110 -7.34 14.43 -0.26
CA GLN A 110 -7.14 14.72 1.17
C GLN A 110 -6.86 13.43 1.95
N LEU A 111 -7.62 12.35 1.71
CA LEU A 111 -7.40 11.06 2.34
C LEU A 111 -6.03 10.49 1.96
N PHE A 112 -5.66 10.53 0.68
CA PHE A 112 -4.35 10.09 0.21
C PHE A 112 -3.22 10.86 0.91
N THR A 113 -3.31 12.19 0.95
CA THR A 113 -2.34 13.04 1.64
C THR A 113 -2.23 12.68 3.13
N SER A 114 -3.36 12.49 3.79
CA SER A 114 -3.40 12.09 5.20
C SER A 114 -2.72 10.73 5.44
N ILE A 115 -2.94 9.77 4.54
CA ILE A 115 -2.29 8.46 4.58
C ILE A 115 -0.78 8.60 4.37
N GLN A 116 -0.34 9.42 3.39
CA GLN A 116 1.08 9.62 3.11
C GLN A 116 1.85 10.25 4.28
N GLN A 117 1.19 11.04 5.12
CA GLN A 117 1.79 11.65 6.30
C GLN A 117 1.90 10.70 7.50
N LEU A 118 1.30 9.51 7.44
CA LEU A 118 1.43 8.52 8.51
C LEU A 118 2.82 7.90 8.55
N LYS A 119 3.23 7.45 9.74
CA LYS A 119 4.41 6.59 9.88
C LYS A 119 4.22 5.33 9.02
N PRO A 120 5.28 4.79 8.39
CA PRO A 120 5.18 3.64 7.47
C PRO A 120 4.39 2.46 8.02
N ASN A 121 4.60 2.08 9.28
CA ASN A 121 3.88 0.97 9.91
C ASN A 121 2.37 1.26 10.08
N TYR A 122 1.99 2.50 10.36
CA TYR A 122 0.58 2.91 10.47
C TYR A 122 -0.09 2.89 9.10
N ARG A 123 0.59 3.46 8.11
CA ARG A 123 0.16 3.46 6.72
C ARG A 123 -0.10 2.04 6.23
N MET A 124 0.86 1.15 6.43
CA MET A 124 0.78 -0.24 6.00
C MET A 124 -0.41 -0.98 6.60
N VAL A 125 -0.63 -0.87 7.91
CA VAL A 125 -1.77 -1.54 8.57
C VAL A 125 -3.10 -0.99 8.07
N ILE A 126 -3.21 0.32 7.84
CA ILE A 126 -4.44 0.93 7.27
C ILE A 126 -4.67 0.42 5.85
N ILE A 127 -3.66 0.41 5.00
CA ILE A 127 -3.81 -0.05 3.62
C ILE A 127 -4.25 -1.52 3.61
N LEU A 128 -3.56 -2.39 4.32
CA LEU A 128 -3.88 -3.82 4.33
C LEU A 128 -5.29 -4.09 4.89
N MET A 129 -5.68 -3.45 5.98
CA MET A 129 -6.95 -3.77 6.65
C MET A 129 -8.15 -2.97 6.15
N LYS A 130 -7.96 -1.76 5.60
CA LYS A 130 -9.07 -0.87 5.23
C LYS A 130 -9.21 -0.66 3.72
N VAL A 131 -8.16 -0.86 2.97
CA VAL A 131 -8.18 -0.76 1.50
C VAL A 131 -8.19 -2.14 0.85
N GLU A 132 -7.32 -3.03 1.30
CA GLU A 132 -7.22 -4.41 0.78
C GLU A 132 -8.09 -5.41 1.55
N GLU A 133 -8.78 -4.96 2.60
CA GLU A 133 -9.77 -5.71 3.39
C GLU A 133 -9.24 -7.01 4.03
N TYR A 134 -7.93 -7.10 4.26
CA TYR A 134 -7.35 -8.23 4.99
C TYR A 134 -7.82 -8.29 6.43
N SER A 135 -8.06 -9.49 6.92
CA SER A 135 -8.32 -9.75 8.34
C SER A 135 -7.08 -9.44 9.20
N THR A 136 -7.29 -9.32 10.51
CA THR A 136 -6.19 -9.14 11.47
C THR A 136 -5.15 -10.27 11.36
N LYS A 137 -5.61 -11.53 11.20
CA LYS A 137 -4.76 -12.70 11.08
C LYS A 137 -3.92 -12.68 9.81
N GLU A 138 -4.53 -12.38 8.67
CA GLU A 138 -3.82 -12.27 7.38
C GLU A 138 -2.82 -11.12 7.39
N THR A 139 -3.23 -9.95 7.93
CA THR A 139 -2.34 -8.80 8.10
C THR A 139 -1.15 -9.15 8.99
N ALA A 140 -1.38 -9.87 10.09
CA ALA A 140 -0.32 -10.36 10.96
C ALA A 140 0.66 -11.27 10.21
N ASN A 141 0.15 -12.18 9.38
CA ASN A 141 0.96 -13.06 8.52
C ASN A 141 1.79 -12.26 7.50
N ILE A 142 1.16 -11.30 6.78
CA ILE A 142 1.86 -10.44 5.81
C ILE A 142 2.99 -9.66 6.50
N LEU A 143 2.72 -9.10 7.67
CA LEU A 143 3.67 -8.24 8.38
C LEU A 143 4.72 -9.02 9.19
N GLY A 144 4.50 -10.30 9.48
CA GLY A 144 5.31 -11.06 10.44
C GLY A 144 5.13 -10.53 11.87
N TRP A 145 3.93 -10.09 12.23
CA TRP A 145 3.58 -9.55 13.54
C TRP A 145 2.59 -10.44 14.28
N SER A 146 2.44 -10.20 15.59
CA SER A 146 1.32 -10.77 16.34
C SER A 146 0.02 -10.01 16.02
N GLU A 147 -1.12 -10.68 16.07
CA GLU A 147 -2.43 -10.05 15.88
C GLU A 147 -2.69 -8.91 16.90
N VAL A 148 -2.18 -9.05 18.11
CA VAL A 148 -2.28 -8.01 19.14
C VAL A 148 -1.55 -6.74 18.69
N LYS A 149 -0.35 -6.89 18.09
CA LYS A 149 0.41 -5.76 17.54
C LYS A 149 -0.33 -5.10 16.38
N VAL A 150 -0.94 -5.89 15.49
CA VAL A 150 -1.75 -5.36 14.39
C VAL A 150 -2.91 -4.53 14.92
N ARG A 151 -3.73 -5.06 15.85
CA ARG A 151 -4.86 -4.34 16.44
C ARG A 151 -4.45 -3.04 17.13
N LYS A 152 -3.39 -3.08 17.94
CA LYS A 152 -2.87 -1.87 18.62
C LYS A 152 -2.36 -0.83 17.62
N THR A 153 -1.68 -1.27 16.56
CA THR A 153 -1.16 -0.38 15.52
C THR A 153 -2.29 0.24 14.73
N LEU A 154 -3.32 -0.54 14.36
CA LEU A 154 -4.51 -0.02 13.66
C LEU A 154 -5.22 1.06 14.49
N SER A 155 -5.47 0.80 15.77
CA SER A 155 -6.12 1.76 16.67
C SER A 155 -5.35 3.09 16.72
N ARG A 156 -4.03 3.04 16.88
CA ARG A 156 -3.17 4.24 16.90
C ARG A 156 -3.13 4.95 15.54
N ALA A 157 -3.12 4.19 14.46
CA ALA A 157 -3.13 4.73 13.10
C ALA A 157 -4.43 5.49 12.81
N LEU A 158 -5.57 4.90 13.16
CA LEU A 158 -6.89 5.56 13.01
C LEU A 158 -7.01 6.81 13.88
N GLN A 159 -6.49 6.77 15.11
CA GLN A 159 -6.44 7.96 15.97
C GLN A 159 -5.57 9.07 15.35
N SER A 160 -4.43 8.72 14.76
CA SER A 160 -3.56 9.67 14.06
C SER A 160 -4.25 10.31 12.86
N LEU A 161 -5.00 9.53 12.06
CA LEU A 161 -5.79 10.06 10.94
C LEU A 161 -6.88 11.03 11.41
N ARG A 162 -7.64 10.68 12.44
CA ARG A 162 -8.71 11.54 12.98
C ARG A 162 -8.17 12.90 13.43
N LYS A 163 -7.06 12.92 14.17
CA LYS A 163 -6.44 14.17 14.63
C LYS A 163 -6.04 15.07 13.45
N ARG A 164 -5.54 14.53 12.36
CA ARG A 164 -5.13 15.28 11.17
C ARG A 164 -6.32 15.88 10.43
N ASN A 165 -7.39 15.09 10.24
CA ASN A 165 -8.59 15.56 9.58
C ASN A 165 -9.28 16.70 10.36
N THR A 166 -9.21 16.67 11.69
CA THR A 166 -9.76 17.75 12.54
C THR A 166 -8.96 19.04 12.39
N ILE A 167 -7.65 18.96 12.25
CA ILE A 167 -6.77 20.15 12.07
C ILE A 167 -7.01 20.76 10.69
N GLN A 168 -7.12 19.97 9.63
CA GLN A 168 -7.38 20.48 8.27
C GLN A 168 -8.79 21.06 8.11
N GLY A 169 -9.79 20.50 8.79
CA GLY A 169 -11.15 21.07 8.82
C GLY A 169 -11.27 22.37 9.61
N GLY A 170 -10.39 22.61 10.60
CA GLY A 170 -10.34 23.85 11.37
C GLY A 170 -9.72 25.03 10.61
N GLU A 171 -8.68 24.78 9.82
CA GLU A 171 -8.00 25.84 9.05
C GLU A 171 -8.86 26.38 7.89
N GLN A 172 -9.78 25.60 7.34
CA GLN A 172 -10.70 26.07 6.29
C GLN A 172 -11.79 26.99 6.83
N VAL A 173 -12.14 26.92 8.10
CA VAL A 173 -13.15 27.79 8.73
C VAL A 173 -12.55 29.15 9.09
N GLU A 174 -11.25 29.25 9.44
CA GLU A 174 -10.60 30.50 9.76
C GLU A 174 -10.22 31.34 8.52
N GLN A 175 -10.11 30.75 7.34
CA GLN A 175 -9.83 31.49 6.09
C GLN A 175 -11.10 32.01 5.40
N SER A 176 -12.28 31.73 5.94
CA SER A 176 -13.59 32.18 5.38
C SER A 176 -14.27 33.24 6.24
N LEU A 177 -13.56 33.83 7.21
CA LEU A 177 -13.95 34.99 7.99
C LEU A 177 -13.06 36.20 7.71
#